data_c55a63ad7bfdc23f03102307d1157643
#
_entry.id   c55a63ad7bfdc23f03102307d1157643
#
_cell.length_a   1.000
_cell.length_b   1.000
_cell.length_c   1.000
_cell.angle_alpha   90.00
_cell.angle_beta   90.00
_cell.angle_gamma   90.00
#
_symmetry.space_group_name_H-M   'P 1'
#
loop_
_entity.id
_entity.type
_entity.pdbx_description
1 polymer ?
#
loop_
_entity_poly.entity_id
_entity_poly.type
_entity_poly.pdbx_seq_one_letter_code
_entity_poly.pdbx_strand_id
1 'polypeptide(L)'
;ETFVFAQAYADMYNGGDVQAEIFRINDERMAYPFDIDGAVVKVNSLSDREKLGSTAKFPKWAVAFKYPPEKKPSKVLDIVIQVGRTGVLTPKAVLEPVRLAGTTVTNATLHNQDYIAEKDIRVGDTVLVQKAGEIIPEILEVDVSKRPEGAKPFVFPDTCPVCGASVSRDADGAAIRCTGAECPAQLLRNLTHFASRDAMDIEGLGPAVVQ
;
A
#
# COMPACT_ATOMS: atom_id res chain seq x y z
N GLU A 1 0.60 -21.38 3.78
CA GLU A 1 1.61 -22.44 3.73
C GLU A 1 2.98 -21.80 3.47
N THR A 2 3.94 -22.05 4.35
CA THR A 2 5.30 -21.53 4.20
C THR A 2 6.08 -22.59 3.44
N PHE A 3 6.41 -22.33 2.19
CA PHE A 3 7.30 -23.22 1.44
C PHE A 3 8.72 -23.05 1.97
N VAL A 4 9.28 -24.13 2.48
CA VAL A 4 10.66 -24.16 2.97
C VAL A 4 11.53 -24.67 1.84
N PHE A 5 12.30 -23.79 1.21
CA PHE A 5 13.46 -24.22 0.43
C PHE A 5 14.55 -24.60 1.41
N ALA A 6 14.56 -25.87 1.82
CA ALA A 6 15.61 -26.39 2.68
C ALA A 6 16.84 -26.74 1.82
N GLN A 7 17.59 -25.75 1.42
CA GLN A 7 18.96 -25.97 1.00
C GLN A 7 19.82 -25.76 2.24
N ALA A 8 20.31 -26.86 2.82
CA ALA A 8 21.25 -26.81 3.93
C ALA A 8 22.60 -26.35 3.40
N TYR A 9 22.96 -25.12 3.65
CA TYR A 9 24.33 -24.63 3.44
C TYR A 9 25.14 -24.93 4.72
N ALA A 10 25.79 -26.08 4.74
CA ALA A 10 26.46 -26.60 5.95
C ALA A 10 27.66 -25.77 6.37
N ASP A 11 28.30 -24.97 5.50
CA ASP A 11 29.60 -24.34 5.72
C ASP A 11 29.68 -22.87 5.26
N MET A 12 28.60 -22.10 5.37
CA MET A 12 28.60 -20.69 4.96
C MET A 12 29.29 -19.80 5.98
N TYR A 13 30.62 -19.81 5.97
CA TYR A 13 31.45 -18.87 6.75
C TYR A 13 31.56 -17.47 6.13
N ASN A 14 31.14 -17.30 4.87
CA ASN A 14 31.20 -16.03 4.16
C ASN A 14 29.79 -15.52 3.85
N GLY A 15 29.43 -14.37 4.40
CA GLY A 15 28.15 -13.69 4.12
C GLY A 15 27.82 -13.49 2.64
N GLY A 16 28.82 -13.58 1.74
CA GLY A 16 28.65 -13.51 0.30
C GLY A 16 27.83 -14.65 -0.29
N ASP A 17 27.94 -15.88 0.23
CA ASP A 17 27.21 -17.04 -0.30
C ASP A 17 25.71 -16.96 0.04
N VAL A 18 25.38 -16.51 1.25
CA VAL A 18 23.98 -16.27 1.66
C VAL A 18 23.33 -15.18 0.79
N GLN A 19 24.08 -14.11 0.56
CA GLN A 19 23.62 -13.01 -0.28
C GLN A 19 23.41 -13.45 -1.73
N ALA A 20 24.33 -14.23 -2.30
CA ALA A 20 24.21 -14.77 -3.65
C ALA A 20 22.95 -15.63 -3.80
N GLU A 21 22.65 -16.49 -2.81
CA GLU A 21 21.44 -17.32 -2.82
C GLU A 21 20.16 -16.50 -2.70
N ILE A 22 20.14 -15.47 -1.85
CA ILE A 22 18.99 -14.54 -1.76
C ILE A 22 18.73 -13.90 -3.13
N PHE A 23 19.77 -13.44 -3.83
CA PHE A 23 19.61 -12.83 -5.16
C PHE A 23 19.22 -13.86 -6.21
N ARG A 24 19.78 -15.09 -6.17
CA ARG A 24 19.37 -16.17 -7.07
C ARG A 24 17.86 -16.45 -6.96
N ILE A 25 17.34 -16.56 -5.73
CA ILE A 25 15.90 -16.75 -5.49
C ILE A 25 15.09 -15.58 -6.05
N ASN A 26 15.59 -14.34 -5.90
CA ASN A 26 14.93 -13.16 -6.48
C ASN A 26 14.84 -13.22 -8.01
N ASP A 27 15.93 -13.63 -8.68
CA ASP A 27 16.00 -13.70 -10.13
C ASP A 27 15.08 -14.80 -10.69
N GLU A 28 14.97 -15.91 -9.95
CA GLU A 28 14.14 -17.06 -10.33
C GLU A 28 12.68 -16.95 -9.83
N ARG A 29 12.33 -15.95 -9.01
CA ARG A 29 11.03 -15.87 -8.32
C ARG A 29 9.80 -15.94 -9.23
N MET A 30 9.94 -15.49 -10.47
CA MET A 30 8.85 -15.53 -11.46
C MET A 30 8.61 -16.92 -12.06
N ALA A 31 9.55 -17.86 -11.88
CA ALA A 31 9.43 -19.24 -12.34
C ALA A 31 8.72 -20.15 -11.32
N TYR A 32 8.56 -19.70 -10.08
CA TYR A 32 7.86 -20.47 -9.05
C TYR A 32 6.33 -20.34 -9.22
N PRO A 33 5.56 -21.38 -8.81
CA PRO A 33 4.09 -21.37 -8.92
C PRO A 33 3.40 -20.54 -7.83
N PHE A 34 4.14 -19.74 -7.08
CA PHE A 34 3.67 -18.88 -5.99
C PHE A 34 4.49 -17.58 -5.95
N ASP A 35 3.89 -16.52 -5.43
CA ASP A 35 4.56 -15.23 -5.28
C ASP A 35 5.55 -15.27 -4.10
N ILE A 36 6.74 -14.67 -4.31
CA ILE A 36 7.79 -14.53 -3.31
C ILE A 36 8.10 -13.05 -3.10
N ASP A 37 7.93 -12.57 -1.88
CA ASP A 37 8.15 -11.17 -1.47
C ASP A 37 9.49 -10.95 -0.75
N GLY A 38 10.11 -12.04 -0.29
CA GLY A 38 11.38 -11.99 0.44
C GLY A 38 11.92 -13.37 0.76
N ALA A 39 13.04 -13.40 1.45
CA ALA A 39 13.68 -14.61 1.96
C ALA A 39 13.87 -14.53 3.48
N VAL A 40 13.81 -15.65 4.16
CA VAL A 40 14.13 -15.72 5.59
C VAL A 40 15.33 -16.63 5.79
N VAL A 41 16.42 -16.05 6.27
CA VAL A 41 17.63 -16.76 6.64
C VAL A 41 17.50 -17.20 8.09
N LYS A 42 17.73 -18.48 8.35
CA LYS A 42 17.60 -19.06 9.70
C LYS A 42 18.85 -19.86 10.06
N VAL A 43 19.28 -19.77 11.32
CA VAL A 43 20.31 -20.67 11.86
C VAL A 43 19.79 -22.10 11.74
N ASN A 44 20.58 -23.01 11.12
CA ASN A 44 20.13 -24.39 10.86
C ASN A 44 20.12 -25.26 12.13
N SER A 45 21.11 -25.11 12.99
CA SER A 45 21.23 -25.88 14.25
C SER A 45 20.12 -25.52 15.24
N LEU A 46 19.26 -26.45 15.61
CA LEU A 46 18.19 -26.23 16.59
C LEU A 46 18.74 -25.90 17.98
N SER A 47 19.82 -26.54 18.39
CA SER A 47 20.48 -26.26 19.69
C SER A 47 21.04 -24.85 19.78
N ASP A 48 21.50 -24.29 18.65
CA ASP A 48 21.99 -22.91 18.61
C ASP A 48 20.85 -21.91 18.55
N ARG A 49 19.70 -22.27 17.96
CA ARG A 49 18.48 -21.44 18.07
C ARG A 49 18.02 -21.29 19.53
N GLU A 50 18.09 -22.36 20.32
CA GLU A 50 17.76 -22.34 21.74
C GLU A 50 18.69 -21.40 22.51
N LYS A 51 20.00 -21.47 22.25
CA LYS A 51 21.01 -20.60 22.87
C LYS A 51 20.83 -19.13 22.50
N LEU A 52 20.52 -18.84 21.23
CA LEU A 52 20.28 -17.48 20.74
C LEU A 52 18.98 -16.89 21.30
N GLY A 53 17.98 -17.73 21.47
CA GLY A 53 16.69 -17.35 22.02
C GLY A 53 15.91 -16.37 21.15
N SER A 54 14.99 -15.67 21.79
CA SER A 54 14.10 -14.70 21.14
C SER A 54 14.00 -13.41 21.96
N THR A 55 13.69 -12.31 21.30
CA THR A 55 13.18 -11.11 21.96
C THR A 55 11.68 -11.24 22.20
N ALA A 56 11.05 -10.23 22.81
CA ALA A 56 9.60 -10.20 22.98
C ALA A 56 8.84 -10.15 21.63
N LYS A 57 9.50 -9.76 20.53
CA LYS A 57 8.86 -9.54 19.23
C LYS A 57 9.35 -10.47 18.11
N PHE A 58 10.60 -10.94 18.17
CA PHE A 58 11.20 -11.72 17.07
C PHE A 58 12.30 -12.66 17.58
N PRO A 59 12.56 -13.78 16.87
CA PRO A 59 13.66 -14.70 17.17
C PRO A 59 15.01 -14.07 16.79
N LYS A 60 16.05 -14.29 17.60
CA LYS A 60 17.41 -13.83 17.29
C LYS A 60 18.15 -14.72 16.28
N TRP A 61 17.61 -15.89 15.98
CA TRP A 61 18.18 -16.88 15.07
C TRP A 61 17.61 -16.82 13.64
N ALA A 62 16.79 -15.79 13.33
CA ALA A 62 16.22 -15.60 12.00
C ALA A 62 16.30 -14.12 11.59
N VAL A 63 16.60 -13.90 10.30
CA VAL A 63 16.63 -12.57 9.68
C VAL A 63 15.82 -12.62 8.39
N ALA A 64 14.87 -11.71 8.23
CA ALA A 64 14.12 -11.56 7.00
C ALA A 64 14.81 -10.55 6.07
N PHE A 65 14.90 -10.92 4.80
CA PHE A 65 15.33 -10.05 3.72
C PHE A 65 14.14 -9.81 2.79
N LYS A 66 13.73 -8.56 2.64
CA LYS A 66 12.67 -8.15 1.71
C LYS A 66 13.30 -7.74 0.38
N TYR A 67 12.77 -8.29 -0.72
CA TYR A 67 13.19 -7.84 -2.04
C TYR A 67 12.71 -6.42 -2.31
N PRO A 68 13.44 -5.67 -3.16
CA PRO A 68 12.94 -4.37 -3.62
C PRO A 68 11.55 -4.53 -4.24
N PRO A 69 10.60 -3.65 -3.90
CA PRO A 69 9.26 -3.71 -4.45
C PRO A 69 9.28 -3.54 -5.96
N GLU A 70 8.43 -4.30 -6.64
CA GLU A 70 8.23 -4.15 -8.08
C GLU A 70 7.65 -2.77 -8.38
N LYS A 71 8.18 -2.12 -9.42
CA LYS A 71 7.72 -0.81 -9.89
C LYS A 71 7.32 -0.91 -11.35
N LYS A 72 6.15 -0.39 -11.70
CA LYS A 72 5.69 -0.36 -13.09
C LYS A 72 5.07 0.98 -13.46
N PRO A 73 5.24 1.40 -14.73
CA PRO A 73 4.54 2.57 -15.21
C PRO A 73 3.04 2.26 -15.40
N SER A 74 2.20 3.26 -15.10
CA SER A 74 0.79 3.26 -15.41
C SER A 74 0.32 4.69 -15.71
N LYS A 75 -0.88 4.85 -16.27
CA LYS A 75 -1.45 6.16 -16.59
C LYS A 75 -2.51 6.53 -15.58
N VAL A 76 -2.51 7.79 -15.13
CA VAL A 76 -3.56 8.36 -14.28
C VAL A 76 -4.76 8.68 -15.17
N LEU A 77 -5.84 7.93 -15.00
CA LEU A 77 -7.08 8.14 -15.76
C LEU A 77 -7.97 9.20 -15.11
N ASP A 78 -8.00 9.24 -13.77
CA ASP A 78 -8.79 10.18 -12.99
C ASP A 78 -8.21 10.32 -11.56
N ILE A 79 -8.61 11.38 -10.86
CA ILE A 79 -8.35 11.59 -9.44
C ILE A 79 -9.68 11.79 -8.73
N VAL A 80 -10.06 10.85 -7.90
CA VAL A 80 -11.34 10.87 -7.17
C VAL A 80 -11.10 11.12 -5.68
N ILE A 81 -12.00 11.89 -5.06
CA ILE A 81 -11.96 12.17 -3.62
C ILE A 81 -12.93 11.24 -2.89
N GLN A 82 -12.42 10.50 -1.92
CA GLN A 82 -13.21 9.67 -1.02
C GLN A 82 -13.37 10.36 0.33
N VAL A 83 -14.56 10.24 0.93
CA VAL A 83 -14.83 10.79 2.28
C VAL A 83 -14.73 9.66 3.30
N GLY A 84 -13.80 9.81 4.24
CA GLY A 84 -13.58 8.87 5.33
C GLY A 84 -14.62 8.96 6.44
N ARG A 85 -14.54 8.04 7.40
CA ARG A 85 -15.42 7.99 8.60
C ARG A 85 -15.41 9.29 9.40
N THR A 86 -14.25 9.89 9.57
CA THR A 86 -14.05 11.14 10.31
C THR A 86 -14.15 12.39 9.41
N GLY A 87 -14.75 12.25 8.22
CA GLY A 87 -14.89 13.32 7.25
C GLY A 87 -13.65 13.63 6.42
N VAL A 88 -12.51 12.96 6.66
CA VAL A 88 -11.28 13.21 5.89
C VAL A 88 -11.50 12.94 4.41
N LEU A 89 -11.16 13.91 3.58
CA LEU A 89 -11.14 13.80 2.13
C LEU A 89 -9.81 13.18 1.68
N THR A 90 -9.87 11.94 1.23
CA THR A 90 -8.69 11.19 0.78
C THR A 90 -8.69 11.07 -0.74
N PRO A 91 -7.71 11.68 -1.43
CA PRO A 91 -7.59 11.55 -2.88
C PRO A 91 -7.04 10.17 -3.24
N LYS A 92 -7.55 9.65 -4.35
CA LYS A 92 -7.18 8.35 -4.93
C LYS A 92 -7.04 8.51 -6.44
N ALA A 93 -5.91 8.10 -6.99
CA ALA A 93 -5.74 7.98 -8.44
C ALA A 93 -6.46 6.73 -8.95
N VAL A 94 -7.23 6.90 -10.02
CA VAL A 94 -7.70 5.80 -10.86
C VAL A 94 -6.66 5.61 -11.95
N LEU A 95 -6.14 4.39 -12.07
CA LEU A 95 -5.03 4.05 -12.94
C LEU A 95 -5.48 3.16 -14.10
N GLU A 96 -4.79 3.25 -15.22
CA GLU A 96 -4.83 2.20 -16.21
C GLU A 96 -4.40 0.88 -15.56
N PRO A 97 -5.15 -0.24 -15.78
CA PRO A 97 -4.85 -1.49 -15.10
C PRO A 97 -3.41 -1.95 -15.37
N VAL A 98 -2.65 -2.15 -14.31
CA VAL A 98 -1.26 -2.63 -14.39
C VAL A 98 -1.05 -3.83 -13.47
N ARG A 99 -0.42 -4.89 -13.97
CA ARG A 99 -0.08 -6.05 -13.17
C ARG A 99 1.18 -5.78 -12.35
N LEU A 100 1.05 -5.81 -11.02
CA LEU A 100 2.10 -5.45 -10.09
C LEU A 100 2.08 -6.41 -8.89
N ALA A 101 3.19 -7.08 -8.64
CA ALA A 101 3.34 -8.07 -7.56
C ALA A 101 2.13 -9.03 -7.49
N GLY A 102 1.91 -9.80 -8.58
CA GLY A 102 0.89 -10.84 -8.67
C GLY A 102 -0.57 -10.37 -8.80
N THR A 103 -0.87 -9.08 -8.58
CA THR A 103 -2.24 -8.54 -8.64
C THR A 103 -2.40 -7.46 -9.70
N THR A 104 -3.63 -7.23 -10.17
CA THR A 104 -3.94 -6.12 -11.06
C THR A 104 -4.30 -4.89 -10.22
N VAL A 105 -3.49 -3.84 -10.36
CA VAL A 105 -3.67 -2.56 -9.70
C VAL A 105 -4.42 -1.62 -10.63
N THR A 106 -5.52 -1.05 -10.15
CA THR A 106 -6.35 -0.06 -10.86
C THR A 106 -6.47 1.26 -10.10
N ASN A 107 -5.96 1.31 -8.88
CA ASN A 107 -6.03 2.49 -8.03
C ASN A 107 -4.75 2.63 -7.21
N ALA A 108 -4.35 3.87 -6.91
CA ALA A 108 -3.26 4.16 -5.98
C ALA A 108 -3.66 5.27 -5.01
N THR A 109 -3.17 5.21 -3.78
CA THR A 109 -3.39 6.30 -2.83
C THR A 109 -2.61 7.54 -3.24
N LEU A 110 -3.22 8.70 -3.03
CA LEU A 110 -2.56 10.00 -3.18
C LEU A 110 -2.42 10.71 -1.82
N HIS A 111 -2.67 9.98 -0.74
CA HIS A 111 -2.54 10.41 0.64
C HIS A 111 -3.35 11.67 0.99
N ASN A 112 -2.95 12.84 0.48
CA ASN A 112 -3.56 14.15 0.76
C ASN A 112 -3.27 15.15 -0.38
N GLN A 113 -3.77 16.37 -0.25
CA GLN A 113 -3.56 17.46 -1.22
C GLN A 113 -2.07 17.80 -1.38
N ASP A 114 -1.31 17.85 -0.29
CA ASP A 114 0.10 18.26 -0.31
C ASP A 114 0.95 17.28 -1.11
N TYR A 115 0.66 15.97 -0.99
CA TYR A 115 1.32 14.94 -1.77
C TYR A 115 1.08 15.08 -3.28
N ILE A 116 -0.15 15.44 -3.68
CA ILE A 116 -0.47 15.70 -5.10
C ILE A 116 0.32 16.92 -5.60
N ALA A 117 0.37 17.98 -4.79
CA ALA A 117 1.06 19.21 -5.14
C ALA A 117 2.58 19.04 -5.20
N GLU A 118 3.17 18.33 -4.23
CA GLU A 118 4.61 18.05 -4.17
C GLU A 118 5.09 17.26 -5.39
N LYS A 119 4.32 16.26 -5.81
CA LYS A 119 4.64 15.42 -6.97
C LYS A 119 4.09 15.96 -8.29
N ASP A 120 3.32 17.04 -8.24
CA ASP A 120 2.61 17.63 -9.40
C ASP A 120 1.86 16.57 -10.23
N ILE A 121 1.09 15.70 -9.54
CA ILE A 121 0.33 14.63 -10.19
C ILE A 121 -0.91 15.19 -10.87
N ARG A 122 -1.09 14.89 -12.17
CA ARG A 122 -2.20 15.35 -13.00
C ARG A 122 -2.89 14.19 -13.69
N VAL A 123 -4.17 14.39 -14.00
CA VAL A 123 -4.90 13.44 -14.86
C VAL A 123 -4.23 13.40 -16.25
N GLY A 124 -4.02 12.21 -16.75
CA GLY A 124 -3.32 11.94 -18.01
C GLY A 124 -1.82 11.63 -17.86
N ASP A 125 -1.22 11.90 -16.70
CA ASP A 125 0.19 11.62 -16.47
C ASP A 125 0.52 10.12 -16.55
N THR A 126 1.72 9.83 -17.03
CA THR A 126 2.36 8.53 -16.83
C THR A 126 3.12 8.57 -15.51
N VAL A 127 2.84 7.63 -14.63
CA VAL A 127 3.37 7.56 -13.26
C VAL A 127 4.02 6.23 -12.97
N LEU A 128 5.03 6.23 -12.11
CA LEU A 128 5.64 4.99 -11.62
C LEU A 128 4.91 4.56 -10.35
N VAL A 129 4.32 3.36 -10.38
CA VAL A 129 3.51 2.80 -9.28
C VAL A 129 4.28 1.68 -8.60
N GLN A 130 4.24 1.66 -7.27
CA GLN A 130 4.68 0.53 -6.44
C GLN A 130 3.62 0.20 -5.40
N LYS A 131 3.78 -0.95 -4.71
CA LYS A 131 3.00 -1.25 -3.51
C LYS A 131 3.84 -0.94 -2.27
N ALA A 132 3.41 0.04 -1.46
CA ALA A 132 4.00 0.30 -0.15
C ALA A 132 3.71 -0.87 0.79
N GLY A 133 4.77 -1.43 1.42
CA GLY A 133 4.63 -2.63 2.26
C GLY A 133 3.99 -3.81 1.55
N GLU A 134 4.09 -3.85 0.22
CA GLU A 134 3.55 -4.91 -0.67
C GLU A 134 2.02 -4.99 -0.72
N ILE A 135 1.31 -4.05 -0.10
CA ILE A 135 -0.15 -4.07 0.02
C ILE A 135 -0.79 -2.86 -0.67
N ILE A 136 -0.35 -1.64 -0.33
CA ILE A 136 -1.01 -0.40 -0.73
C ILE A 136 -0.33 0.20 -1.97
N PRO A 137 -1.01 0.27 -3.13
CA PRO A 137 -0.45 0.94 -4.29
C PRO A 137 -0.30 2.45 -4.06
N GLU A 138 0.88 2.97 -4.40
CA GLU A 138 1.21 4.39 -4.31
C GLU A 138 1.96 4.86 -5.56
N ILE A 139 1.92 6.15 -5.85
CA ILE A 139 2.64 6.79 -6.95
C ILE A 139 3.99 7.29 -6.42
N LEU A 140 5.09 6.78 -6.96
CA LEU A 140 6.43 7.22 -6.58
C LEU A 140 6.81 8.54 -7.22
N GLU A 141 6.64 8.60 -8.54
CA GLU A 141 7.07 9.72 -9.36
C GLU A 141 6.22 9.85 -10.62
N VAL A 142 6.26 11.02 -11.23
CA VAL A 142 5.59 11.35 -12.48
C VAL A 142 6.64 11.44 -13.60
N ASP A 143 6.40 10.77 -14.71
CA ASP A 143 7.19 10.93 -15.93
C ASP A 143 6.71 12.17 -16.69
N VAL A 144 7.28 13.32 -16.33
CA VAL A 144 6.91 14.62 -16.91
C VAL A 144 7.17 14.66 -18.42
N SER A 145 8.12 13.84 -18.93
CA SER A 145 8.45 13.80 -20.37
C SER A 145 7.29 13.25 -21.20
N LYS A 146 6.40 12.45 -20.59
CA LYS A 146 5.22 11.84 -21.21
C LYS A 146 3.91 12.54 -20.87
N ARG A 147 4.00 13.69 -20.20
CA ARG A 147 2.79 14.46 -19.82
C ARG A 147 2.06 14.97 -21.06
N PRO A 148 0.74 14.76 -21.16
CA PRO A 148 -0.04 15.30 -22.26
C PRO A 148 -0.02 16.84 -22.26
N GLU A 149 0.00 17.44 -23.45
CA GLU A 149 -0.16 18.88 -23.60
C GLU A 149 -1.51 19.32 -23.02
N GLY A 150 -1.51 20.40 -22.25
CA GLY A 150 -2.72 20.93 -21.60
C GLY A 150 -3.17 20.22 -20.33
N ALA A 151 -2.41 19.25 -19.80
CA ALA A 151 -2.67 18.64 -18.51
C ALA A 151 -2.67 19.69 -17.40
N LYS A 152 -3.84 19.91 -16.76
CA LYS A 152 -4.01 20.92 -15.71
C LYS A 152 -3.64 20.38 -14.34
N PRO A 153 -3.07 21.21 -13.44
CA PRO A 153 -2.90 20.83 -12.04
C PRO A 153 -4.23 20.40 -11.43
N PHE A 154 -4.17 19.41 -10.54
CA PHE A 154 -5.36 18.98 -9.83
C PHE A 154 -5.78 20.03 -8.81
N VAL A 155 -7.04 20.44 -8.87
CA VAL A 155 -7.62 21.38 -7.90
C VAL A 155 -8.41 20.59 -6.88
N PHE A 156 -7.97 20.66 -5.63
CA PHE A 156 -8.67 20.00 -4.53
C PHE A 156 -10.01 20.73 -4.27
N PRO A 157 -11.12 20.00 -4.07
CA PRO A 157 -12.42 20.64 -3.88
C PRO A 157 -12.48 21.40 -2.55
N ASP A 158 -13.13 22.56 -2.55
CA ASP A 158 -13.46 23.38 -1.39
C ASP A 158 -14.79 23.00 -0.73
N THR A 159 -15.51 22.07 -1.33
CA THR A 159 -16.75 21.48 -0.84
C THR A 159 -16.69 19.96 -0.86
N CYS A 160 -17.43 19.33 0.05
CA CYS A 160 -17.53 17.87 0.11
C CYS A 160 -18.22 17.32 -1.15
N PRO A 161 -17.61 16.38 -1.88
CA PRO A 161 -18.20 15.83 -3.10
C PRO A 161 -19.47 15.01 -2.85
N VAL A 162 -19.78 14.67 -1.60
CA VAL A 162 -20.94 13.84 -1.25
C VAL A 162 -22.11 14.67 -0.74
N CYS A 163 -21.88 15.66 0.15
CA CYS A 163 -22.97 16.43 0.76
C CYS A 163 -22.95 17.93 0.42
N GLY A 164 -21.93 18.41 -0.31
CA GLY A 164 -21.82 19.82 -0.68
C GLY A 164 -21.42 20.78 0.45
N ALA A 165 -21.29 20.30 1.69
CA ALA A 165 -20.85 21.13 2.80
C ALA A 165 -19.42 21.62 2.58
N SER A 166 -19.05 22.76 3.17
CA SER A 166 -17.69 23.27 3.13
C SER A 166 -16.70 22.28 3.74
N VAL A 167 -15.44 22.36 3.32
CA VAL A 167 -14.37 21.58 3.92
C VAL A 167 -13.43 22.49 4.72
N SER A 168 -12.78 21.93 5.72
CA SER A 168 -11.80 22.63 6.55
C SER A 168 -10.51 21.83 6.64
N ARG A 169 -9.38 22.51 6.57
CA ARG A 169 -8.07 21.91 6.80
C ARG A 169 -7.77 21.87 8.30
N ASP A 170 -7.25 20.75 8.79
CA ASP A 170 -6.81 20.62 10.18
C ASP A 170 -5.67 21.61 10.44
N ALA A 171 -5.68 22.29 11.59
CA ALA A 171 -4.71 23.34 11.92
C ALA A 171 -3.26 22.84 11.95
N ASP A 172 -3.06 21.60 12.44
CA ASP A 172 -1.75 20.99 12.63
C ASP A 172 -1.49 19.83 11.66
N GLY A 173 -2.20 19.75 10.51
CA GLY A 173 -2.12 18.62 9.63
C GLY A 173 -2.44 18.87 8.16
N ALA A 174 -2.13 17.85 7.36
CA ALA A 174 -2.44 17.83 5.93
C ALA A 174 -3.86 17.36 5.61
N ALA A 175 -4.65 16.97 6.62
CA ALA A 175 -5.99 16.44 6.42
C ALA A 175 -6.99 17.57 6.16
N ILE A 176 -7.81 17.39 5.11
CA ILE A 176 -8.95 18.24 4.80
C ILE A 176 -10.22 17.45 5.12
N ARG A 177 -11.15 18.05 5.86
CA ARG A 177 -12.36 17.38 6.34
C ARG A 177 -13.64 18.06 5.91
N CYS A 178 -14.62 17.23 5.60
CA CYS A 178 -16.00 17.67 5.46
C CYS A 178 -16.55 18.13 6.81
N THR A 179 -17.11 19.34 6.86
CA THR A 179 -17.73 19.92 8.07
C THR A 179 -19.22 19.60 8.20
N GLY A 180 -19.81 18.90 7.24
CA GLY A 180 -21.21 18.52 7.28
C GLY A 180 -21.52 17.46 8.33
N ALA A 181 -22.30 17.83 9.35
CA ALA A 181 -22.69 16.94 10.46
C ALA A 181 -23.52 15.72 10.01
N GLU A 182 -24.33 15.91 8.95
CA GLU A 182 -25.22 14.87 8.40
C GLU A 182 -24.69 14.32 7.06
N CYS A 183 -23.37 14.32 6.85
CA CYS A 183 -22.80 13.82 5.61
C CYS A 183 -23.08 12.32 5.44
N PRO A 184 -23.79 11.89 4.37
CA PRO A 184 -24.17 10.49 4.16
C PRO A 184 -22.96 9.55 4.12
N ALA A 185 -21.83 10.00 3.55
CA ALA A 185 -20.61 9.20 3.51
C ALA A 185 -20.03 8.96 4.90
N GLN A 186 -20.06 9.94 5.79
CA GLN A 186 -19.62 9.78 7.19
C GLN A 186 -20.55 8.84 7.93
N LEU A 187 -21.87 9.03 7.78
CA LEU A 187 -22.88 8.19 8.44
C LEU A 187 -22.71 6.72 8.02
N LEU A 188 -22.66 6.45 6.72
CA LEU A 188 -22.46 5.10 6.18
C LEU A 188 -21.20 4.44 6.74
N ARG A 189 -20.07 5.15 6.77
CA ARG A 189 -18.81 4.61 7.28
C ARG A 189 -18.82 4.44 8.81
N ASN A 190 -19.53 5.28 9.54
CA ASN A 190 -19.71 5.13 10.99
C ASN A 190 -20.56 3.90 11.32
N LEU A 191 -21.65 3.66 10.60
CA LEU A 191 -22.48 2.45 10.75
C LEU A 191 -21.69 1.18 10.38
N THR A 192 -20.95 1.22 9.27
CA THR A 192 -20.09 0.11 8.86
C THR A 192 -19.03 -0.20 9.93
N HIS A 193 -18.40 0.83 10.51
CA HIS A 193 -17.43 0.65 11.58
C HIS A 193 -18.09 0.13 12.86
N PHE A 194 -19.27 0.66 13.21
CA PHE A 194 -20.02 0.18 14.38
C PHE A 194 -20.31 -1.33 14.28
N ALA A 195 -20.65 -1.81 13.09
CA ALA A 195 -20.91 -3.23 12.85
C ALA A 195 -19.63 -4.08 12.71
N SER A 196 -18.46 -3.45 12.54
CA SER A 196 -17.21 -4.15 12.27
C SER A 196 -16.67 -4.90 13.48
N ARG A 197 -15.69 -5.77 13.20
CA ARG A 197 -14.93 -6.56 14.19
C ARG A 197 -14.25 -5.71 15.25
N ASP A 198 -13.86 -4.48 14.89
CA ASP A 198 -13.20 -3.56 15.80
C ASP A 198 -14.17 -2.82 16.75
N ALA A 199 -15.49 -3.08 16.65
CA ALA A 199 -16.51 -2.46 17.47
C ALA A 199 -17.53 -3.51 18.01
N MET A 200 -18.70 -3.65 17.37
CA MET A 200 -19.77 -4.54 17.87
C MET A 200 -19.74 -5.94 17.26
N ASP A 201 -18.88 -6.19 16.27
CA ASP A 201 -18.70 -7.48 15.60
C ASP A 201 -20.03 -8.14 15.14
N ILE A 202 -20.86 -7.35 14.47
CA ILE A 202 -22.16 -7.84 13.97
C ILE A 202 -21.93 -8.60 12.67
N GLU A 203 -21.95 -9.93 12.77
CA GLU A 203 -21.73 -10.80 11.61
C GLU A 203 -22.80 -10.57 10.54
N GLY A 204 -22.36 -10.53 9.27
CA GLY A 204 -23.22 -10.31 8.11
C GLY A 204 -23.60 -8.86 7.83
N LEU A 205 -23.39 -7.93 8.77
CA LEU A 205 -23.67 -6.50 8.60
C LEU A 205 -22.46 -5.75 8.02
N GLY A 206 -22.09 -6.11 6.78
CA GLY A 206 -20.99 -5.47 6.05
C GLY A 206 -21.42 -4.23 5.26
N PRO A 207 -20.45 -3.55 4.58
CA PRO A 207 -20.72 -2.32 3.82
C PRO A 207 -21.84 -2.44 2.78
N ALA A 208 -21.98 -3.60 2.15
CA ALA A 208 -23.01 -3.85 1.14
C ALA A 208 -24.44 -3.95 1.71
N VAL A 209 -24.56 -4.19 3.02
CA VAL A 209 -25.87 -4.29 3.69
C VAL A 209 -26.23 -2.97 4.35
N VAL A 210 -25.21 -2.18 4.75
CA VAL A 210 -25.40 -0.86 5.37
C VAL A 210 -25.74 0.22 4.34
N GLN A 211 -25.40 0.01 3.05
CA GLN A 211 -25.77 0.89 1.93
C GLN A 211 -27.28 0.81 1.60
#